data_65ffb3b5f7617e629514de99e36a14ee
#
_entry.id   65ffb3b5f7617e629514de99e36a14ee
#
_cell.length_a   1.000
_cell.length_b   1.000
_cell.length_c   1.000
_cell.angle_alpha   90.00
_cell.angle_beta   90.00
_cell.angle_gamma   90.00
#
_symmetry.space_group_name_H-M   'P 1'
#
loop_
_entity.id
_entity.type
_entity.pdbx_description
1 polymer ?
#
loop_
_entity_poly.entity_id
_entity_poly.type
_entity_poly.pdbx_seq_one_letter_code
_entity_poly.pdbx_strand_id
1 'polypeptide(L)'
;MVDGLSFNLGYSELETSSAEDGASDNNDQHEGTFNLNYAIGAVSIGAQKSVVNASGTSETKYDSEYFGISYAVSDNLSVSYNNIESNKNVDGTDVDQDFDSISLSYTVGGMTIGVLDAEADNASYSAGRTQSARSVQMTVAF
;
A
#
# COMPACT_ATOMS: atom_id res chain seq x y z
N MET A 1 -26.62 1.65 -7.30
CA MET A 1 -25.18 1.69 -6.98
C MET A 1 -24.79 3.16 -7.08
N VAL A 2 -23.99 3.67 -6.17
CA VAL A 2 -23.56 5.09 -6.24
C VAL A 2 -22.57 5.21 -7.39
N ASP A 3 -22.77 6.20 -8.26
CA ASP A 3 -21.88 6.44 -9.38
C ASP A 3 -20.50 6.87 -8.88
N GLY A 4 -19.43 6.38 -9.51
CA GLY A 4 -18.05 6.62 -9.09
C GLY A 4 -17.57 5.82 -7.88
N LEU A 5 -18.44 5.03 -7.21
CA LEU A 5 -18.06 4.21 -6.05
C LEU A 5 -17.77 2.78 -6.49
N SER A 6 -16.62 2.27 -6.07
CA SER A 6 -16.25 0.85 -6.22
C SER A 6 -15.66 0.31 -4.93
N PHE A 7 -15.85 -0.98 -4.68
CA PHE A 7 -15.21 -1.70 -3.59
C PHE A 7 -14.78 -3.08 -4.05
N ASN A 8 -13.74 -3.61 -3.42
CA ASN A 8 -13.28 -4.97 -3.63
C ASN A 8 -13.00 -5.63 -2.28
N LEU A 9 -13.23 -6.93 -2.23
CA LEU A 9 -12.89 -7.80 -1.11
C LEU A 9 -12.08 -8.98 -1.65
N GLY A 10 -10.96 -9.28 -1.02
CA GLY A 10 -10.11 -10.41 -1.34
C GLY A 10 -9.77 -11.22 -0.10
N TYR A 11 -9.68 -12.52 -0.26
CA TYR A 11 -9.16 -13.45 0.73
C TYR A 11 -8.34 -14.52 0.01
N SER A 12 -7.20 -14.86 0.59
CA SER A 12 -6.38 -15.98 0.15
C SER A 12 -5.82 -16.75 1.34
N GLU A 13 -5.58 -18.03 1.12
CA GLU A 13 -4.99 -18.94 2.07
C GLU A 13 -3.91 -19.75 1.35
N LEU A 14 -2.76 -19.89 1.97
CA LEU A 14 -1.68 -20.72 1.50
C LEU A 14 -1.41 -21.78 2.56
N GLU A 15 -1.76 -23.03 2.24
CA GLU A 15 -1.46 -24.17 3.09
C GLU A 15 0.03 -24.52 2.94
N THR A 16 0.77 -24.53 4.06
CA THR A 16 2.15 -24.97 4.11
C THR A 16 2.21 -26.37 4.71
N SER A 17 2.48 -27.39 3.89
CA SER A 17 2.74 -28.73 4.39
C SER A 17 4.22 -28.89 4.73
N SER A 18 4.56 -29.02 6.01
CA SER A 18 5.87 -29.52 6.42
C SER A 18 5.90 -31.04 6.26
N ALA A 19 6.37 -31.52 5.12
CA ALA A 19 6.75 -32.92 4.96
C ALA A 19 8.17 -33.08 5.52
N GLU A 20 8.32 -33.25 6.81
CA GLU A 20 9.35 -34.05 7.49
C GLU A 20 9.44 -33.70 8.97
N ASP A 21 9.33 -34.75 9.79
CA ASP A 21 9.62 -34.80 11.23
C ASP A 21 8.85 -33.89 12.20
N GLY A 22 7.62 -34.29 12.56
CA GLY A 22 7.13 -34.20 13.95
C GLY A 22 6.94 -32.83 14.56
N ALA A 23 7.10 -31.75 13.83
CA ALA A 23 6.77 -30.40 14.28
C ALA A 23 5.34 -30.06 13.88
N SER A 24 4.45 -30.01 14.86
CA SER A 24 3.03 -29.71 14.69
C SER A 24 2.77 -28.19 14.71
N ASP A 25 3.49 -27.42 13.90
CA ASP A 25 3.19 -26.01 13.71
C ASP A 25 3.10 -25.70 12.21
N ASN A 26 2.03 -26.21 11.59
CA ASN A 26 1.57 -25.74 10.30
C ASN A 26 0.84 -24.43 10.52
N ASN A 27 1.58 -23.33 10.51
CA ASN A 27 0.97 -22.01 10.50
C ASN A 27 0.72 -21.65 9.03
N ASP A 28 -0.51 -21.88 8.58
CA ASP A 28 -0.95 -21.52 7.24
C ASP A 28 -0.96 -20.00 7.09
N GLN A 29 -0.61 -19.51 5.92
CA GLN A 29 -0.68 -18.09 5.63
C GLN A 29 -2.11 -17.70 5.26
N HIS A 30 -2.63 -16.70 5.91
CA HIS A 30 -3.94 -16.12 5.62
C HIS A 30 -3.78 -14.66 5.24
N GLU A 31 -4.45 -14.25 4.18
CA GLU A 31 -4.46 -12.87 3.71
C GLU A 31 -5.89 -12.39 3.50
N GLY A 32 -6.17 -11.18 3.95
CA GLY A 32 -7.45 -10.52 3.73
C GLY A 32 -7.23 -9.09 3.26
N THR A 33 -8.01 -8.64 2.28
CA THR A 33 -7.98 -7.25 1.84
C THR A 33 -9.39 -6.74 1.56
N PHE A 34 -9.60 -5.48 1.91
CA PHE A 34 -10.77 -4.71 1.52
C PHE A 34 -10.34 -3.36 1.01
N ASN A 35 -10.87 -2.93 -0.13
CA ASN A 35 -10.64 -1.58 -0.61
C ASN A 35 -11.94 -0.89 -1.06
N LEU A 36 -11.94 0.42 -0.94
CA LEU A 36 -13.00 1.32 -1.36
C LEU A 36 -12.39 2.44 -2.17
N ASN A 37 -12.96 2.73 -3.34
CA ASN A 37 -12.58 3.88 -4.15
C ASN A 37 -13.81 4.68 -4.52
N TYR A 38 -13.69 5.99 -4.48
CA TYR A 38 -14.74 6.92 -4.86
C TYR A 38 -14.18 8.03 -5.74
N ALA A 39 -14.75 8.17 -6.92
CA ALA A 39 -14.41 9.24 -7.86
C ALA A 39 -15.60 10.19 -8.03
N ILE A 40 -15.38 11.47 -7.81
CA ILE A 40 -16.35 12.53 -7.98
C ILE A 40 -15.73 13.75 -8.65
N GLY A 41 -16.18 14.03 -9.89
CA GLY A 41 -15.61 15.10 -10.69
C GLY A 41 -14.10 14.92 -10.89
N ALA A 42 -13.33 15.91 -10.46
CA ALA A 42 -11.87 15.90 -10.58
C ALA A 42 -11.13 15.23 -9.41
N VAL A 43 -11.87 14.74 -8.39
CA VAL A 43 -11.30 14.14 -7.18
C VAL A 43 -11.50 12.63 -7.19
N SER A 44 -10.46 11.88 -6.81
CA SER A 44 -10.58 10.46 -6.49
C SER A 44 -9.99 10.21 -5.11
N ILE A 45 -10.71 9.43 -4.31
CA ILE A 45 -10.30 9.04 -2.94
C ILE A 45 -10.32 7.52 -2.88
N GLY A 46 -9.28 6.94 -2.29
CA GLY A 46 -9.16 5.51 -2.07
C GLY A 46 -8.77 5.20 -0.64
N ALA A 47 -9.32 4.12 -0.09
CA ALA A 47 -8.88 3.54 1.17
C ALA A 47 -8.82 2.01 1.03
N GLN A 48 -7.81 1.41 1.65
CA GLN A 48 -7.66 -0.04 1.69
C GLN A 48 -7.17 -0.46 3.06
N LYS A 49 -7.68 -1.60 3.52
CA LYS A 49 -7.12 -2.33 4.64
C LYS A 49 -6.70 -3.71 4.18
N SER A 50 -5.50 -4.14 4.59
CA SER A 50 -5.03 -5.51 4.35
C SER A 50 -4.44 -6.10 5.63
N VAL A 51 -4.65 -7.39 5.82
CA VAL A 51 -4.09 -8.16 6.91
C VAL A 51 -3.42 -9.39 6.33
N VAL A 52 -2.19 -9.65 6.74
CA VAL A 52 -1.43 -10.85 6.36
C VAL A 52 -0.94 -11.51 7.63
N ASN A 53 -1.37 -12.76 7.86
CA ASN A 53 -0.76 -13.64 8.86
C ASN A 53 0.24 -14.53 8.11
N ALA A 54 1.52 -14.26 8.29
CA ALA A 54 2.56 -15.01 7.58
C ALA A 54 2.74 -16.41 8.19
N SER A 55 2.98 -17.39 7.34
CA SER A 55 3.36 -18.75 7.78
C SER A 55 4.76 -18.75 8.41
N GLY A 56 4.99 -19.60 9.41
CA GLY A 56 6.29 -19.76 10.03
C GLY A 56 6.22 -20.23 11.49
N THR A 57 7.37 -20.38 12.12
CA THR A 57 7.50 -20.78 13.53
C THR A 57 7.22 -19.65 14.51
N SER A 58 7.26 -18.38 14.04
CA SER A 58 6.90 -17.19 14.80
C SER A 58 5.61 -16.62 14.26
N GLU A 59 4.69 -16.25 15.17
CA GLU A 59 3.46 -15.56 14.78
C GLU A 59 3.81 -14.17 14.26
N THR A 60 3.88 -14.02 12.94
CA THR A 60 4.11 -12.72 12.31
C THR A 60 2.85 -12.26 11.60
N LYS A 61 2.35 -11.11 12.02
CA LYS A 61 1.18 -10.47 11.44
C LYS A 61 1.54 -9.10 10.89
N TYR A 62 1.03 -8.80 9.70
CA TYR A 62 1.04 -7.45 9.13
C TYR A 62 -0.39 -6.94 9.04
N ASP A 63 -0.62 -5.74 9.54
CA ASP A 63 -1.89 -5.01 9.42
C ASP A 63 -1.57 -3.67 8.76
N SER A 64 -2.15 -3.41 7.59
CA SER A 64 -1.81 -2.22 6.80
C SER A 64 -3.06 -1.48 6.37
N GLU A 65 -3.05 -0.18 6.57
CA GLU A 65 -4.07 0.77 6.13
C GLU A 65 -3.47 1.72 5.09
N TYR A 66 -4.18 1.90 4.00
CA TYR A 66 -3.79 2.74 2.87
C TYR A 66 -4.86 3.81 2.68
N PHE A 67 -4.42 5.04 2.53
CA PHE A 67 -5.27 6.14 2.13
C PHE A 67 -4.63 6.88 0.97
N GLY A 68 -5.45 7.26 0.00
CA GLY A 68 -5.01 8.04 -1.15
C GLY A 68 -6.06 9.04 -1.60
N ILE A 69 -5.59 10.20 -2.01
CA ILE A 69 -6.41 11.22 -2.66
C ILE A 69 -5.68 11.75 -3.88
N SER A 70 -6.39 11.89 -4.98
CA SER A 70 -5.87 12.55 -6.18
C SER A 70 -6.82 13.62 -6.69
N TYR A 71 -6.26 14.66 -7.29
CA TYR A 71 -6.99 15.77 -7.85
C TYR A 71 -6.46 16.12 -9.25
N ALA A 72 -7.34 16.05 -10.24
CA ALA A 72 -7.05 16.55 -11.58
C ALA A 72 -7.20 18.09 -11.59
N VAL A 73 -6.06 18.78 -11.49
CA VAL A 73 -6.00 20.26 -11.48
C VAL A 73 -6.43 20.81 -12.84
N SER A 74 -6.11 20.12 -13.91
CA SER A 74 -6.52 20.40 -15.29
C SER A 74 -6.47 19.09 -16.10
N ASP A 75 -6.83 19.13 -17.38
CA ASP A 75 -6.76 17.99 -18.30
C ASP A 75 -5.34 17.41 -18.40
N ASN A 76 -4.33 18.19 -18.08
CA ASN A 76 -2.93 17.83 -18.26
C ASN A 76 -2.16 17.69 -16.93
N LEU A 77 -2.72 18.15 -15.81
CA LEU A 77 -2.02 18.24 -14.53
C LEU A 77 -2.82 17.56 -13.43
N SER A 78 -2.19 16.65 -12.72
CA SER A 78 -2.74 16.03 -11.52
C SER A 78 -1.76 16.07 -10.36
N VAL A 79 -2.31 16.07 -9.15
CA VAL A 79 -1.58 15.95 -7.90
C VAL A 79 -2.21 14.84 -7.06
N SER A 80 -1.39 14.08 -6.34
CA SER A 80 -1.89 13.08 -5.41
C SER A 80 -1.08 13.07 -4.12
N TYR A 81 -1.75 12.62 -3.06
CA TYR A 81 -1.17 12.31 -1.76
C TYR A 81 -1.57 10.89 -1.38
N ASN A 82 -0.62 10.14 -0.82
CA ASN A 82 -0.87 8.82 -0.27
C ASN A 82 -0.22 8.70 1.10
N ASN A 83 -0.91 8.01 1.99
CA ASN A 83 -0.41 7.61 3.30
C ASN A 83 -0.63 6.11 3.46
N ILE A 84 0.34 5.43 4.07
CA ILE A 84 0.27 4.01 4.40
C ILE A 84 0.75 3.87 5.84
N GLU A 85 -0.13 3.41 6.71
CA GLU A 85 0.21 2.99 8.05
C GLU A 85 0.26 1.46 8.08
N SER A 86 1.35 0.88 8.51
CA SER A 86 1.54 -0.57 8.54
C SER A 86 2.17 -1.00 9.85
N ASN A 87 1.49 -1.89 10.55
CA ASN A 87 1.97 -2.52 11.77
C ASN A 87 2.51 -3.92 11.45
N LYS A 88 3.69 -4.22 11.96
CA LYS A 88 4.25 -5.57 11.98
C LYS A 88 4.30 -6.04 13.42
N ASN A 89 3.56 -7.09 13.73
CA ASN A 89 3.60 -7.79 15.00
C ASN A 89 4.38 -9.10 14.86
N VAL A 90 5.36 -9.32 15.72
CA VAL A 90 6.08 -10.59 15.84
C VAL A 90 6.03 -11.04 17.29
N ASP A 91 5.37 -12.15 17.56
CA ASP A 91 5.22 -12.75 18.90
C ASP A 91 4.76 -11.71 19.95
N GLY A 92 3.81 -10.83 19.57
CA GLY A 92 3.26 -9.79 20.45
C GLY A 92 4.10 -8.53 20.56
N THR A 93 5.15 -8.38 19.77
CA THR A 93 5.92 -7.13 19.69
C THR A 93 5.57 -6.38 18.41
N ASP A 94 5.08 -5.15 18.58
CA ASP A 94 4.62 -4.29 17.48
C ASP A 94 5.70 -3.30 17.04
N VAL A 95 5.81 -3.10 15.74
CA VAL A 95 6.52 -1.98 15.13
C VAL A 95 5.65 -1.40 14.02
N ASP A 96 5.31 -0.13 14.16
CA ASP A 96 4.59 0.63 13.15
C ASP A 96 5.58 1.22 12.13
N GLN A 97 5.20 1.23 10.88
CA GLN A 97 5.84 1.94 9.79
C GLN A 97 4.83 2.87 9.15
N ASP A 98 5.20 4.14 9.03
CA ASP A 98 4.41 5.14 8.32
C ASP A 98 5.10 5.50 7.01
N PHE A 99 4.33 5.62 5.95
CA PHE A 99 4.80 6.06 4.64
C PHE A 99 3.88 7.13 4.09
N ASP A 100 4.46 8.26 3.76
CA ASP A 100 3.79 9.38 3.12
C ASP A 100 4.38 9.67 1.75
N SER A 101 3.55 10.04 0.80
CA SER A 101 4.04 10.52 -0.48
C SER A 101 3.13 11.58 -1.10
N ILE A 102 3.76 12.52 -1.78
CA ILE A 102 3.09 13.48 -2.66
C ILE A 102 3.65 13.32 -4.07
N SER A 103 2.76 13.32 -5.05
CA SER A 103 3.17 13.25 -6.45
C SER A 103 2.44 14.27 -7.31
N LEU A 104 3.14 14.67 -8.39
CA LEU A 104 2.62 15.56 -9.42
C LEU A 104 2.89 14.92 -10.78
N SER A 105 1.89 14.92 -11.66
CA SER A 105 2.02 14.42 -13.03
C SER A 105 1.53 15.45 -14.02
N TYR A 106 2.34 15.76 -15.00
CA TYR A 106 2.02 16.67 -16.08
C TYR A 106 2.20 15.99 -17.43
N THR A 107 1.14 15.99 -18.25
CA THR A 107 1.12 15.37 -19.57
C THR A 107 0.89 16.41 -20.66
N VAL A 108 1.73 16.45 -21.66
CA VAL A 108 1.57 17.32 -22.84
C VAL A 108 1.99 16.58 -24.11
N GLY A 109 1.09 16.52 -25.09
CA GLY A 109 1.31 15.69 -26.28
C GLY A 109 1.51 14.22 -25.91
N GLY A 110 2.56 13.58 -26.39
CA GLY A 110 2.93 12.21 -26.03
C GLY A 110 3.92 12.12 -24.84
N MET A 111 4.14 13.20 -24.07
CA MET A 111 5.10 13.23 -22.98
C MET A 111 4.41 13.40 -21.63
N THR A 112 4.82 12.61 -20.64
CA THR A 112 4.40 12.76 -19.25
C THR A 112 5.63 12.96 -18.36
N ILE A 113 5.60 13.98 -17.51
CA ILE A 113 6.59 14.24 -16.47
C ILE A 113 5.93 13.97 -15.12
N GLY A 114 6.52 13.08 -14.34
CA GLY A 114 6.12 12.78 -12.97
C GLY A 114 7.19 13.24 -11.98
N VAL A 115 6.75 13.80 -10.86
CA VAL A 115 7.59 14.14 -9.70
C VAL A 115 6.99 13.43 -8.49
N LEU A 116 7.84 12.80 -7.69
CA LEU A 116 7.47 12.14 -6.44
C LEU A 116 8.41 12.61 -5.34
N ASP A 117 7.83 12.94 -4.19
CA ASP A 117 8.51 13.10 -2.91
C ASP A 117 7.85 12.13 -1.91
N ALA A 118 8.66 11.32 -1.25
CA ALA A 118 8.18 10.28 -0.34
C ALA A 118 9.07 10.14 0.88
N GLU A 119 8.46 9.84 2.02
CA GLU A 119 9.13 9.58 3.29
C GLU A 119 8.54 8.35 3.95
N ALA A 120 9.38 7.57 4.61
CA ALA A 120 8.98 6.43 5.42
C ALA A 120 9.63 6.53 6.79
N ASP A 121 8.81 6.58 7.83
CA ASP A 121 9.25 6.46 9.22
C ASP A 121 9.21 5.00 9.66
N ASN A 122 10.17 4.63 10.54
CA ASN A 122 10.42 3.24 10.93
C ASN A 122 10.57 2.29 9.72
N ALA A 123 11.23 2.77 8.67
CA ALA A 123 11.37 2.09 7.40
C ALA A 123 11.86 0.64 7.58
N SER A 124 11.19 -0.30 6.90
CA SER A 124 11.40 -1.74 7.05
C SER A 124 11.14 -2.24 8.48
N TYR A 125 10.21 -1.60 9.18
CA TYR A 125 9.85 -1.89 10.59
C TYR A 125 11.06 -1.81 11.54
N SER A 126 11.95 -0.89 11.28
CA SER A 126 13.11 -0.60 12.14
C SER A 126 12.88 0.70 12.88
N ALA A 127 12.67 0.63 14.20
CA ALA A 127 12.36 1.78 15.04
C ALA A 127 13.40 2.90 14.90
N GLY A 128 12.92 4.11 14.62
CA GLY A 128 13.75 5.30 14.45
C GLY A 128 14.51 5.40 13.11
N ARG A 129 14.26 4.49 12.17
CA ARG A 129 14.85 4.56 10.83
C ARG A 129 13.94 5.33 9.89
N THR A 130 14.34 6.52 9.49
CA THR A 130 13.66 7.31 8.46
C THR A 130 14.35 7.14 7.11
N GLN A 131 13.58 6.98 6.05
CA GLN A 131 14.04 6.97 4.67
C GLN A 131 13.20 7.94 3.85
N SER A 132 13.84 8.73 3.00
CA SER A 132 13.18 9.61 2.04
C SER A 132 13.65 9.35 0.63
N ALA A 133 12.76 9.56 -0.32
CA ALA A 133 13.05 9.43 -1.74
C ALA A 133 12.42 10.58 -2.52
N ARG A 134 13.17 11.12 -3.46
CA ARG A 134 12.66 12.08 -4.43
C ARG A 134 13.02 11.61 -5.83
N SER A 135 12.04 11.57 -6.72
CA SER A 135 12.26 11.16 -8.10
C SER A 135 11.58 12.10 -9.08
N VAL A 136 12.20 12.20 -10.26
CA VAL A 136 11.62 12.82 -11.45
C VAL A 136 11.69 11.81 -12.57
N GLN A 137 10.55 11.51 -13.17
CA GLN A 137 10.43 10.55 -14.26
C GLN A 137 9.83 11.24 -15.49
N MET A 138 10.33 10.88 -16.66
CA MET A 138 9.75 11.30 -17.94
C MET A 138 9.44 10.05 -18.77
N THR A 139 8.22 10.01 -19.28
CA THR A 139 7.75 8.98 -20.22
C THR A 139 7.36 9.63 -21.53
N VAL A 140 7.78 9.06 -22.65
CA VAL A 140 7.42 9.53 -23.99
C VAL A 140 6.75 8.38 -24.74
N ALA A 141 5.53 8.64 -25.26
CA ALA A 141 4.79 7.73 -26.12
C ALA A 141 4.95 8.21 -27.59
N PHE A 142 5.32 7.30 -28.50
CA PHE A 142 5.51 7.55 -29.95
C PHE A 142 4.92 6.41 -30.78
#